data_71412fce8336546c5da92c0fdd783fb5
#
_entry.id   71412fce8336546c5da92c0fdd783fb5
#
_cell.length_a   1.000
_cell.length_b   1.000
_cell.length_c   1.000
_cell.angle_alpha   90.00
_cell.angle_beta   90.00
_cell.angle_gamma   90.00
#
_symmetry.space_group_name_H-M   'P 1'
#
loop_
_entity.id
_entity.type
_entity.pdbx_description
1 polymer ?
#
loop_
_entity_poly.entity_id
_entity_poly.type
_entity_poly.pdbx_seq_one_letter_code
_entity_poly.pdbx_strand_id
1 'polypeptide(L)'
;PYETSQPIADMVLNNVFVGKMENKNWVSLLLPDGRSGFAKKNKMGLIDKTTKKSIKPDSILYQAYKMMGIPYLWGGNSTKGNDCSGFTQIIFKANGLQLPRDARQQALEGIKITPNEDWSNILEGDLLFFGREDRVTHVGISLGKKDFIHQGGKVEVNSLDERSADFSLKRLESFLFIKRILVESS
;
A
#
# COMPACT_ATOMS: atom_id res chain seq x y z
N PRO A 1 -18.49 -24.63 -9.06
CA PRO A 1 -17.03 -24.57 -9.12
C PRO A 1 -16.42 -25.54 -8.12
N TYR A 2 -15.29 -26.15 -8.48
CA TYR A 2 -14.54 -27.07 -7.66
C TYR A 2 -13.15 -26.47 -7.42
N GLU A 3 -12.49 -26.80 -6.28
CA GLU A 3 -11.13 -26.32 -5.99
C GLU A 3 -10.09 -26.83 -6.99
N THR A 4 -10.38 -27.96 -7.64
CA THR A 4 -9.55 -28.61 -8.67
C THR A 4 -9.78 -28.03 -10.07
N SER A 5 -10.73 -27.10 -10.27
CA SER A 5 -10.95 -26.46 -11.55
C SER A 5 -9.74 -25.62 -11.96
N GLN A 6 -9.39 -25.63 -13.25
CA GLN A 6 -8.28 -24.83 -13.75
C GLN A 6 -8.57 -23.32 -13.59
N PRO A 7 -7.57 -22.50 -13.20
CA PRO A 7 -7.69 -21.06 -13.18
C PRO A 7 -7.97 -20.53 -14.61
N ILE A 8 -8.92 -19.61 -14.74
CA ILE A 8 -9.24 -18.97 -16.05
C ILE A 8 -8.67 -17.57 -16.17
N ALA A 9 -8.31 -16.95 -15.06
CA ALA A 9 -7.67 -15.65 -14.99
C ALA A 9 -6.94 -15.51 -13.65
N ASP A 10 -5.98 -14.62 -13.62
CA ASP A 10 -5.27 -14.23 -12.42
C ASP A 10 -5.82 -12.91 -11.88
N MET A 11 -5.88 -12.77 -10.55
CA MET A 11 -6.42 -11.60 -9.90
C MET A 11 -5.40 -11.05 -8.90
N VAL A 12 -5.30 -9.74 -8.86
CA VAL A 12 -4.45 -9.02 -7.91
C VAL A 12 -5.29 -8.11 -7.01
N LEU A 13 -4.71 -7.66 -5.91
CA LEU A 13 -5.36 -6.70 -5.01
C LEU A 13 -5.84 -5.47 -5.81
N ASN A 14 -7.00 -4.96 -5.46
CA ASN A 14 -7.69 -3.85 -6.12
C ASN A 14 -8.28 -4.14 -7.52
N ASN A 15 -8.25 -5.38 -8.02
CA ASN A 15 -9.10 -5.71 -9.15
C ASN A 15 -10.57 -5.60 -8.75
N VAL A 16 -11.37 -5.02 -9.65
CA VAL A 16 -12.82 -4.82 -9.47
C VAL A 16 -13.56 -5.59 -10.55
N PHE A 17 -14.56 -6.34 -10.13
CA PHE A 17 -15.39 -7.16 -11.01
C PHE A 17 -16.87 -6.95 -10.73
N VAL A 18 -17.69 -7.13 -11.75
CA VAL A 18 -19.11 -7.35 -11.55
C VAL A 18 -19.30 -8.80 -11.13
N GLY A 19 -19.99 -9.01 -10.02
CA GLY A 19 -20.16 -10.35 -9.48
C GLY A 19 -21.49 -10.56 -8.80
N LYS A 20 -21.89 -11.83 -8.66
CA LYS A 20 -23.09 -12.26 -7.95
C LYS A 20 -22.74 -13.37 -6.98
N MET A 21 -23.31 -13.32 -5.78
CA MET A 21 -23.20 -14.40 -4.80
C MET A 21 -23.88 -15.67 -5.34
N GLU A 22 -23.12 -16.73 -5.47
CA GLU A 22 -23.66 -18.04 -5.88
C GLU A 22 -24.03 -18.89 -4.66
N ASN A 23 -23.19 -18.92 -3.65
CA ASN A 23 -23.41 -19.65 -2.41
C ASN A 23 -22.51 -19.11 -1.26
N LYS A 24 -22.44 -19.83 -0.14
CA LYS A 24 -21.66 -19.43 1.03
C LYS A 24 -20.15 -19.25 0.73
N ASN A 25 -19.60 -19.95 -0.26
CA ASN A 25 -18.15 -20.04 -0.52
C ASN A 25 -17.71 -19.35 -1.81
N TRP A 26 -18.62 -19.12 -2.77
CA TRP A 26 -18.27 -18.71 -4.11
C TRP A 26 -19.06 -17.49 -4.60
N VAL A 27 -18.38 -16.66 -5.37
CA VAL A 27 -18.92 -15.52 -6.10
C VAL A 27 -18.67 -15.79 -7.59
N SER A 28 -19.71 -15.71 -8.43
CA SER A 28 -19.53 -15.68 -9.88
C SER A 28 -19.09 -14.28 -10.30
N LEU A 29 -18.16 -14.21 -11.23
CA LEU A 29 -17.56 -12.98 -11.73
C LEU A 29 -17.68 -12.91 -13.25
N LEU A 30 -17.97 -11.73 -13.76
CA LEU A 30 -17.82 -11.41 -15.17
C LEU A 30 -16.47 -10.75 -15.41
N LEU A 31 -15.65 -11.35 -16.26
CA LEU A 31 -14.34 -10.83 -16.65
C LEU A 31 -14.49 -9.77 -17.77
N PRO A 32 -13.52 -8.85 -17.91
CA PRO A 32 -13.55 -7.79 -18.93
C PRO A 32 -13.62 -8.31 -20.38
N ASP A 33 -13.13 -9.53 -20.63
CA ASP A 33 -13.16 -10.19 -21.93
C ASP A 33 -14.47 -10.97 -22.21
N GLY A 34 -15.48 -10.82 -21.31
CA GLY A 34 -16.78 -11.47 -21.43
C GLY A 34 -16.85 -12.90 -20.89
N ARG A 35 -15.72 -13.50 -20.49
CA ARG A 35 -15.74 -14.81 -19.82
C ARG A 35 -16.33 -14.69 -18.42
N SER A 36 -16.90 -15.77 -17.93
CA SER A 36 -17.39 -15.88 -16.56
C SER A 36 -16.55 -16.88 -15.78
N GLY A 37 -16.34 -16.61 -14.50
CA GLY A 37 -15.60 -17.48 -13.60
C GLY A 37 -16.08 -17.37 -12.18
N PHE A 38 -15.40 -18.08 -11.28
CA PHE A 38 -15.74 -18.10 -9.87
C PHE A 38 -14.53 -17.75 -9.02
N ALA A 39 -14.75 -16.94 -7.98
CA ALA A 39 -13.75 -16.67 -6.95
C ALA A 39 -14.27 -17.11 -5.59
N LYS A 40 -13.33 -17.48 -4.69
CA LYS A 40 -13.67 -17.75 -3.29
C LYS A 40 -14.13 -16.47 -2.62
N LYS A 41 -15.28 -16.50 -1.96
CA LYS A 41 -15.87 -15.34 -1.27
C LYS A 41 -14.92 -14.72 -0.26
N ASN A 42 -14.15 -15.52 0.48
CA ASN A 42 -13.19 -15.05 1.47
C ASN A 42 -11.97 -14.28 0.89
N LYS A 43 -11.84 -14.27 -0.44
CA LYS A 43 -10.82 -13.49 -1.17
C LYS A 43 -11.39 -12.22 -1.81
N MET A 44 -12.70 -11.99 -1.64
CA MET A 44 -13.41 -10.87 -2.26
C MET A 44 -14.02 -9.98 -1.19
N GLY A 45 -14.07 -8.67 -1.47
CA GLY A 45 -14.80 -7.69 -0.67
C GLY A 45 -15.87 -7.02 -1.53
N LEU A 46 -16.96 -6.60 -0.92
CA LEU A 46 -17.93 -5.72 -1.58
C LEU A 46 -17.39 -4.28 -1.58
N ILE A 47 -17.48 -3.62 -2.72
CA ILE A 47 -17.25 -2.18 -2.79
C ILE A 47 -18.53 -1.48 -2.37
N ASP A 48 -18.54 -0.98 -1.16
CA ASP A 48 -19.59 -0.08 -0.70
C ASP A 48 -19.11 1.37 -0.90
N LYS A 49 -19.72 2.05 -1.87
CA LYS A 49 -19.41 3.46 -2.17
C LYS A 49 -20.10 4.44 -1.21
N THR A 50 -20.99 3.94 -0.34
CA THR A 50 -21.84 4.78 0.52
C THR A 50 -21.26 4.97 1.91
N THR A 51 -20.43 4.06 2.40
CA THR A 51 -19.80 4.14 3.71
C THR A 51 -18.37 4.70 3.61
N LYS A 52 -18.17 5.91 4.14
CA LYS A 52 -16.84 6.40 4.51
C LYS A 52 -16.35 5.57 5.71
N LYS A 53 -15.61 4.51 5.47
CA LYS A 53 -14.94 3.79 6.55
C LYS A 53 -13.78 4.64 7.06
N SER A 54 -13.68 4.79 8.37
CA SER A 54 -12.47 5.28 9.00
C SER A 54 -11.33 4.32 8.67
N ILE A 55 -10.28 4.82 8.06
CA ILE A 55 -9.10 4.02 7.67
C ILE A 55 -8.22 3.91 8.90
N LYS A 56 -7.97 2.67 9.35
CA LYS A 56 -7.11 2.41 10.50
C LYS A 56 -5.67 2.12 10.05
N PRO A 57 -4.66 2.66 10.74
CA PRO A 57 -3.26 2.35 10.47
C PRO A 57 -2.97 0.84 10.41
N ASP A 58 -3.51 0.05 11.36
CA ASP A 58 -3.36 -1.42 11.38
C ASP A 58 -3.75 -2.08 10.05
N SER A 59 -4.80 -1.58 9.41
CA SER A 59 -5.27 -2.08 8.11
C SER A 59 -4.27 -1.80 7.00
N ILE A 60 -3.66 -0.62 7.02
CA ILE A 60 -2.58 -0.21 6.10
C ILE A 60 -1.38 -1.12 6.29
N LEU A 61 -0.90 -1.28 7.53
CA LEU A 61 0.27 -2.09 7.83
C LEU A 61 0.04 -3.57 7.52
N TYR A 62 -1.14 -4.12 7.84
CA TYR A 62 -1.49 -5.49 7.50
C TYR A 62 -1.36 -5.77 5.99
N GLN A 63 -1.85 -4.87 5.15
CA GLN A 63 -1.71 -5.02 3.70
C GLN A 63 -0.27 -4.84 3.23
N ALA A 64 0.47 -3.90 3.83
CA ALA A 64 1.87 -3.65 3.52
C ALA A 64 2.73 -4.88 3.82
N TYR A 65 2.58 -5.48 4.99
CA TYR A 65 3.32 -6.69 5.36
C TYR A 65 3.00 -7.90 4.47
N LYS A 66 1.77 -8.02 3.98
CA LYS A 66 1.42 -9.07 3.00
C LYS A 66 2.15 -8.95 1.67
N MET A 67 2.69 -7.79 1.39
CA MET A 67 3.46 -7.53 0.17
C MET A 67 4.97 -7.71 0.35
N MET A 68 5.45 -8.10 1.54
CA MET A 68 6.88 -8.36 1.79
C MET A 68 7.48 -9.29 0.72
N GLY A 69 8.66 -8.92 0.24
CA GLY A 69 9.40 -9.69 -0.75
C GLY A 69 8.96 -9.53 -2.21
N ILE A 70 7.85 -8.83 -2.49
CA ILE A 70 7.44 -8.56 -3.88
C ILE A 70 8.54 -7.75 -4.58
N PRO A 71 8.97 -8.16 -5.80
CA PRO A 71 10.08 -7.52 -6.50
C PRO A 71 9.71 -6.13 -7.02
N TYR A 72 10.74 -5.28 -7.15
CA TYR A 72 10.62 -3.97 -7.77
C TYR A 72 10.33 -4.10 -9.28
N LEU A 73 9.37 -3.32 -9.74
CA LEU A 73 9.08 -3.14 -11.15
C LEU A 73 8.83 -1.64 -11.41
N TRP A 74 9.67 -1.03 -12.22
CA TRP A 74 9.51 0.38 -12.61
C TRP A 74 8.15 0.60 -13.28
N GLY A 75 7.39 1.58 -12.79
CA GLY A 75 6.01 1.84 -13.26
C GLY A 75 4.99 0.80 -12.80
N GLY A 76 5.42 -0.24 -12.07
CA GLY A 76 4.54 -1.28 -11.57
C GLY A 76 3.55 -0.78 -10.52
N ASN A 77 2.33 -1.32 -10.59
CA ASN A 77 1.22 -1.00 -9.69
C ASN A 77 0.36 -2.23 -9.45
N SER A 78 0.98 -3.34 -9.06
CA SER A 78 0.29 -4.58 -8.74
C SER A 78 0.98 -5.37 -7.64
N THR A 79 0.29 -6.38 -7.10
CA THR A 79 0.88 -7.30 -6.12
C THR A 79 1.87 -8.31 -6.73
N LYS A 80 2.16 -8.21 -8.02
CA LYS A 80 3.19 -9.02 -8.71
C LYS A 80 4.50 -8.27 -8.92
N GLY A 81 4.44 -6.96 -8.93
CA GLY A 81 5.57 -6.05 -9.06
C GLY A 81 5.08 -4.61 -8.99
N ASN A 82 5.80 -3.80 -8.24
CA ASN A 82 5.46 -2.38 -8.03
C ASN A 82 6.73 -1.56 -7.84
N ASP A 83 6.62 -0.25 -8.08
CA ASP A 83 7.62 0.72 -7.63
C ASP A 83 7.23 1.33 -6.27
N CYS A 84 8.01 2.26 -5.77
CA CYS A 84 7.82 2.82 -4.43
C CYS A 84 6.45 3.50 -4.25
N SER A 85 6.02 4.33 -5.18
CA SER A 85 4.73 5.02 -5.13
C SER A 85 3.57 4.12 -5.55
N GLY A 86 3.80 3.14 -6.42
CA GLY A 86 2.85 2.08 -6.73
C GLY A 86 2.54 1.22 -5.51
N PHE A 87 3.56 0.87 -4.71
CA PHE A 87 3.38 0.17 -3.44
C PHE A 87 2.46 0.95 -2.49
N THR A 88 2.76 2.20 -2.19
CA THR A 88 1.93 3.02 -1.31
C THR A 88 0.53 3.21 -1.88
N GLN A 89 0.40 3.48 -3.19
CA GLN A 89 -0.89 3.64 -3.85
C GLN A 89 -1.79 2.40 -3.73
N ILE A 90 -1.24 1.20 -3.96
CA ILE A 90 -1.97 -0.08 -3.86
C ILE A 90 -2.51 -0.26 -2.44
N ILE A 91 -1.68 -0.04 -1.44
CA ILE A 91 -2.02 -0.24 -0.02
C ILE A 91 -3.15 0.72 0.40
N PHE A 92 -2.99 2.01 0.13
CA PHE A 92 -3.98 3.01 0.49
C PHE A 92 -5.30 2.80 -0.27
N LYS A 93 -5.24 2.46 -1.57
CA LYS A 93 -6.42 2.14 -2.37
C LYS A 93 -7.19 0.93 -1.84
N ALA A 94 -6.50 -0.11 -1.37
CA ALA A 94 -7.13 -1.28 -0.76
C ALA A 94 -7.88 -0.94 0.54
N ASN A 95 -7.52 0.17 1.17
CA ASN A 95 -8.16 0.71 2.36
C ASN A 95 -9.16 1.85 2.07
N GLY A 96 -9.44 2.11 0.77
CA GLY A 96 -10.46 3.09 0.36
C GLY A 96 -9.95 4.51 0.18
N LEU A 97 -8.62 4.76 0.24
CA LEU A 97 -8.02 6.07 0.02
C LEU A 97 -7.19 6.07 -1.27
N GLN A 98 -7.53 6.96 -2.18
CA GLN A 98 -6.84 7.08 -3.47
C GLN A 98 -5.68 8.07 -3.36
N LEU A 99 -4.44 7.57 -3.47
CA LEU A 99 -3.24 8.40 -3.63
C LEU A 99 -2.93 8.63 -5.11
N PRO A 100 -2.26 9.75 -5.46
CA PRO A 100 -1.69 9.95 -6.79
C PRO A 100 -0.69 8.85 -7.17
N ARG A 101 -0.39 8.73 -8.49
CA ARG A 101 0.50 7.67 -8.97
C ARG A 101 1.96 7.90 -8.61
N ASP A 102 2.44 9.12 -8.72
CA ASP A 102 3.85 9.44 -8.54
C ASP A 102 4.17 9.91 -7.13
N ALA A 103 5.37 9.53 -6.61
CA ALA A 103 5.82 9.92 -5.28
C ALA A 103 5.84 11.45 -5.08
N ARG A 104 6.18 12.22 -6.12
CA ARG A 104 6.16 13.69 -6.06
C ARG A 104 4.76 14.26 -5.87
N GLN A 105 3.77 13.64 -6.50
CA GLN A 105 2.37 14.03 -6.34
C GLN A 105 1.84 13.59 -4.97
N GLN A 106 2.20 12.39 -4.50
CA GLN A 106 1.86 11.93 -3.14
C GLN A 106 2.44 12.85 -2.06
N ALA A 107 3.61 13.43 -2.31
CA ALA A 107 4.24 14.41 -1.41
C ALA A 107 3.46 15.73 -1.24
N LEU A 108 2.51 16.01 -2.12
CA LEU A 108 1.62 17.16 -2.01
C LEU A 108 0.39 16.89 -1.13
N GLU A 109 0.09 15.61 -0.89
CA GLU A 109 -1.07 15.20 -0.10
C GLU A 109 -0.81 15.30 1.41
N GLY A 110 -1.88 15.44 2.17
CA GLY A 110 -1.87 15.42 3.64
C GLY A 110 -1.10 16.57 4.29
N ILE A 111 -0.87 16.46 5.59
CA ILE A 111 -0.18 17.46 6.39
C ILE A 111 1.29 17.08 6.62
N LYS A 112 2.19 18.07 6.60
CA LYS A 112 3.61 17.84 6.90
C LYS A 112 3.80 17.65 8.39
N ILE A 113 4.50 16.60 8.78
CA ILE A 113 4.87 16.30 10.17
C ILE A 113 6.37 16.52 10.33
N THR A 114 6.74 17.34 11.31
CA THR A 114 8.14 17.49 11.73
C THR A 114 8.40 16.51 12.86
N PRO A 115 9.36 15.58 12.73
CA PRO A 115 9.71 14.69 13.82
C PRO A 115 10.17 15.46 15.04
N ASN A 116 9.73 15.04 16.23
CA ASN A 116 10.33 15.47 17.49
C ASN A 116 11.66 14.72 17.73
N GLU A 117 12.36 15.01 18.83
CA GLU A 117 13.69 14.44 19.09
C GLU A 117 13.71 12.90 19.08
N ASP A 118 12.70 12.27 19.66
CA ASP A 118 12.59 10.81 19.78
C ASP A 118 11.71 10.16 18.69
N TRP A 119 11.18 10.95 17.76
CA TRP A 119 10.29 10.51 16.69
C TRP A 119 8.97 9.88 17.16
N SER A 120 8.59 10.06 18.43
CA SER A 120 7.37 9.46 19.00
C SER A 120 6.08 10.01 18.36
N ASN A 121 6.13 11.19 17.74
CA ASN A 121 5.00 11.80 17.05
C ASN A 121 4.81 11.30 15.62
N ILE A 122 5.69 10.42 15.11
CA ILE A 122 5.54 9.77 13.82
C ILE A 122 4.72 8.49 14.02
N LEU A 123 3.58 8.45 13.33
CA LEU A 123 2.59 7.40 13.52
C LEU A 123 2.66 6.38 12.37
N GLU A 124 2.15 5.20 12.67
CA GLU A 124 1.92 4.17 11.66
C GLU A 124 1.03 4.68 10.52
N GLY A 125 1.42 4.39 9.28
CA GLY A 125 0.72 4.87 8.10
C GLY A 125 1.09 6.28 7.61
N ASP A 126 1.93 7.03 8.34
CA ASP A 126 2.54 8.25 7.80
C ASP A 126 3.42 7.90 6.58
N LEU A 127 3.57 8.80 5.63
CA LEU A 127 4.44 8.60 4.47
C LEU A 127 5.77 9.32 4.67
N LEU A 128 6.88 8.58 4.58
CA LEU A 128 8.24 9.10 4.56
C LEU A 128 8.67 9.34 3.12
N PHE A 129 9.18 10.53 2.83
CA PHE A 129 9.66 10.91 1.51
C PHE A 129 11.18 11.07 1.50
N PHE A 130 11.79 10.60 0.41
CA PHE A 130 13.23 10.56 0.23
C PHE A 130 13.60 11.13 -1.13
N GLY A 131 14.80 11.71 -1.23
CA GLY A 131 15.27 12.31 -2.47
C GLY A 131 16.58 13.05 -2.33
N ARG A 132 16.81 14.00 -3.23
CA ARG A 132 17.96 14.92 -3.20
C ARG A 132 17.48 16.31 -3.53
N GLU A 133 18.05 17.33 -2.90
CA GLU A 133 17.75 18.73 -3.21
C GLU A 133 16.24 18.88 -3.34
N ASP A 134 15.41 19.04 -2.66
CA ASP A 134 13.93 19.18 -2.74
C ASP A 134 13.19 18.27 -3.75
N ARG A 135 13.92 17.38 -4.47
CA ARG A 135 13.32 16.48 -5.45
C ARG A 135 13.00 15.13 -4.83
N VAL A 136 11.73 14.86 -4.60
CA VAL A 136 11.26 13.55 -4.14
C VAL A 136 11.51 12.49 -5.22
N THR A 137 12.17 11.40 -4.85
CA THR A 137 12.44 10.26 -5.74
C THR A 137 11.97 8.92 -5.16
N HIS A 138 11.57 8.91 -3.87
CA HIS A 138 11.15 7.69 -3.22
C HIS A 138 10.17 7.96 -2.06
N VAL A 139 9.37 6.95 -1.71
CA VAL A 139 8.38 6.99 -0.63
C VAL A 139 8.29 5.65 0.08
N GLY A 140 8.02 5.67 1.38
CA GLY A 140 7.72 4.51 2.22
C GLY A 140 6.59 4.81 3.20
N ILE A 141 6.07 3.77 3.85
CA ILE A 141 5.01 3.84 4.85
C ILE A 141 5.65 3.64 6.22
N SER A 142 5.39 4.54 7.15
CA SER A 142 5.87 4.47 8.53
C SER A 142 5.28 3.26 9.28
N LEU A 143 6.13 2.62 10.05
CA LEU A 143 5.79 1.61 11.06
C LEU A 143 5.81 2.20 12.48
N GLY A 144 5.83 3.53 12.56
CA GLY A 144 6.05 4.29 13.79
C GLY A 144 7.52 4.64 14.00
N LYS A 145 7.75 5.78 14.63
CA LYS A 145 9.09 6.32 14.90
C LYS A 145 9.96 6.36 13.63
N LYS A 146 11.12 5.69 13.63
CA LYS A 146 12.12 5.70 12.56
C LYS A 146 12.03 4.52 11.60
N ASP A 147 11.12 3.58 11.86
CA ASP A 147 10.95 2.37 11.05
C ASP A 147 9.93 2.58 9.94
N PHE A 148 10.17 1.97 8.78
CA PHE A 148 9.27 2.09 7.64
C PHE A 148 9.37 0.88 6.71
N ILE A 149 8.27 0.59 6.03
CA ILE A 149 8.17 -0.42 4.98
C ILE A 149 8.09 0.27 3.62
N HIS A 150 8.86 -0.20 2.67
CA HIS A 150 8.93 0.42 1.35
C HIS A 150 9.32 -0.56 0.24
N GLN A 151 9.22 -0.14 -1.01
CA GLN A 151 9.73 -0.88 -2.17
C GLN A 151 11.14 -0.41 -2.50
N GLY A 152 12.17 -1.07 -1.99
CA GLY A 152 13.59 -0.72 -2.16
C GLY A 152 14.29 -1.38 -3.35
N GLY A 153 14.00 -2.60 -3.60
CA GLY A 153 14.38 -3.51 -4.68
C GLY A 153 13.43 -4.70 -4.61
N LYS A 154 12.94 -4.93 -3.46
CA LYS A 154 11.76 -5.71 -3.07
C LYS A 154 11.04 -4.95 -1.96
N VAL A 155 9.81 -5.33 -1.64
CA VAL A 155 9.16 -4.79 -0.45
C VAL A 155 9.90 -5.30 0.79
N GLU A 156 10.41 -4.37 1.59
CA GLU A 156 11.23 -4.64 2.77
C GLU A 156 11.05 -3.56 3.84
N VAL A 157 11.43 -3.88 5.07
CA VAL A 157 11.51 -2.93 6.18
C VAL A 157 12.91 -2.35 6.23
N ASN A 158 13.00 -1.04 6.47
CA ASN A 158 14.23 -0.36 6.85
C ASN A 158 13.99 0.61 8.01
N SER A 159 15.07 1.07 8.60
CA SER A 159 15.07 2.04 9.70
C SER A 159 16.00 3.22 9.42
N LEU A 160 15.63 4.39 9.95
CA LEU A 160 16.51 5.56 10.04
C LEU A 160 17.24 5.62 11.42
N ASP A 161 17.06 4.63 12.29
CA ASP A 161 17.80 4.50 13.54
C ASP A 161 19.08 3.70 13.31
N GLU A 162 20.25 4.32 13.51
CA GLU A 162 21.57 3.68 13.36
C GLU A 162 21.78 2.44 14.25
N ARG A 163 20.98 2.31 15.30
CA ARG A 163 21.04 1.16 16.24
C ARG A 163 20.15 -0.01 15.78
N SER A 164 19.32 0.20 14.76
CA SER A 164 18.43 -0.84 14.24
C SER A 164 19.20 -1.84 13.37
N ALA A 165 18.82 -3.12 13.44
CA ALA A 165 19.32 -4.14 12.52
C ALA A 165 18.92 -3.86 11.06
N ASP A 166 17.83 -3.15 10.85
CA ASP A 166 17.29 -2.77 9.54
C ASP A 166 17.76 -1.36 9.10
N PHE A 167 18.81 -0.82 9.73
CA PHE A 167 19.34 0.51 9.43
C PHE A 167 19.75 0.67 7.97
N SER A 168 19.37 1.79 7.37
CA SER A 168 19.74 2.14 6.00
C SER A 168 20.35 3.54 5.92
N LEU A 169 21.68 3.62 5.85
CA LEU A 169 22.41 4.87 5.68
C LEU A 169 21.92 5.63 4.43
N LYS A 170 21.74 4.93 3.30
CA LYS A 170 21.23 5.50 2.05
C LYS A 170 19.87 6.21 2.26
N ARG A 171 18.99 5.65 3.08
CA ARG A 171 17.67 6.24 3.37
C ARG A 171 17.79 7.40 4.34
N LEU A 172 18.65 7.30 5.34
CA LEU A 172 18.91 8.40 6.25
C LEU A 172 19.45 9.63 5.49
N GLU A 173 20.47 9.46 4.65
CA GLU A 173 21.07 10.55 3.85
C GLU A 173 20.12 11.18 2.84
N SER A 174 19.14 10.42 2.36
CA SER A 174 18.15 10.88 1.38
C SER A 174 16.81 11.27 1.99
N PHE A 175 16.63 11.20 3.32
CA PHE A 175 15.40 11.60 3.99
C PHE A 175 15.10 13.08 3.80
N LEU A 176 13.84 13.41 3.43
CA LEU A 176 13.41 14.78 3.21
C LEU A 176 12.37 15.25 4.24
N PHE A 177 11.25 14.56 4.34
CA PHE A 177 10.14 14.92 5.23
C PHE A 177 9.10 13.81 5.36
N ILE A 178 8.13 14.04 6.21
CA ILE A 178 7.01 13.13 6.48
C ILE A 178 5.68 13.83 6.18
N LYS A 179 4.71 13.06 5.67
CA LYS A 179 3.33 13.49 5.48
C LYS A 179 2.37 12.53 6.19
N ARG A 180 1.41 13.08 6.91
CA ARG A 180 0.27 12.35 7.48
C ARG A 180 -0.92 12.46 6.55
N ILE A 181 -1.34 11.31 6.01
CA ILE A 181 -2.47 11.20 5.09
C ILE A 181 -3.76 10.84 5.86
N LEU A 182 -3.61 10.04 6.92
CA LEU A 182 -4.72 9.63 7.76
C LEU A 182 -5.00 10.72 8.80
N VAL A 183 -5.79 11.71 8.41
CA VAL A 183 -6.26 12.76 9.33
C VAL A 183 -7.63 12.34 9.83
N GLU A 184 -7.83 12.28 11.14
CA GLU A 184 -9.15 12.08 11.73
C GLU A 184 -10.06 13.21 11.26
N SER A 185 -11.19 12.85 10.63
CA SER A 185 -12.23 13.82 10.31
C SER A 185 -12.84 14.29 11.63
N SER A 186 -12.61 15.54 11.96
CA SER A 186 -13.25 16.22 13.10
C SER A 186 -14.75 16.19 12.96
#